data_58fd81e9aaca57d301375ad245375fb4
#
_entry.id   58fd81e9aaca57d301375ad245375fb4
#
_cell.length_a   1.000
_cell.length_b   1.000
_cell.length_c   1.000
_cell.angle_alpha   90.00
_cell.angle_beta   90.00
_cell.angle_gamma   90.00
#
_symmetry.space_group_name_H-M   'P 1'
#
loop_
_entity.id
_entity.type
_entity.pdbx_description
1 polymer ?
#
loop_
_entity_poly.entity_id
_entity_poly.type
_entity_poly.pdbx_seq_one_letter_code
_entity_poly.pdbx_strand_id
1 'polypeptide(L)'
;MDPHDVDAVIQSARFELYRENIYGALEIIETAQAGHPDPRYAELATRIRSWLTHLDSREAYVAAQEEQYRRLRWRMGLKLLEKRIRMLIGRKTRKLVDRRARDPEFQELEREVDRVRPRRVLDAGSGEGGVAMALGARHPDLRVEGVEVSPTNAKIARQLNRFGNVGFRQGFAEEVHLYFPAGSFDLVYSFAVLEHVRDVAETVRSIETVLRPGGRFAFVVPMHELRAIGPIPDYTPIHGYADHCRVFTEKELRQTFGPRKDFRLVKVPGAWKHGELPACFEPIEFGSFFVSYAKDGG
;
A
#
# COMPACT_ATOMS: atom_id res chain seq x y z
N MET A 1 28.01 -9.57 -5.69
CA MET A 1 28.57 -8.24 -5.41
C MET A 1 29.77 -8.44 -4.52
N ASP A 2 30.91 -7.83 -4.83
CA ASP A 2 32.08 -7.87 -3.95
C ASP A 2 31.78 -6.93 -2.75
N PRO A 3 31.71 -7.45 -1.52
CA PRO A 3 31.44 -6.62 -0.33
C PRO A 3 32.60 -5.63 -0.02
N HIS A 4 33.75 -5.78 -0.66
CA HIS A 4 34.90 -4.88 -0.54
C HIS A 4 34.83 -3.69 -1.51
N ASP A 5 33.94 -3.72 -2.51
CA ASP A 5 33.71 -2.60 -3.43
C ASP A 5 32.62 -1.69 -2.85
N VAL A 6 33.06 -0.70 -2.06
CA VAL A 6 32.16 0.25 -1.38
C VAL A 6 31.28 1.00 -2.38
N ASP A 7 31.79 1.36 -3.54
CA ASP A 7 31.03 2.11 -4.54
C ASP A 7 29.92 1.22 -5.16
N ALA A 8 30.20 -0.06 -5.43
CA ALA A 8 29.19 -1.00 -5.90
C ALA A 8 28.09 -1.24 -4.87
N VAL A 9 28.43 -1.33 -3.59
CA VAL A 9 27.46 -1.46 -2.49
C VAL A 9 26.55 -0.22 -2.40
N ILE A 10 27.15 0.97 -2.44
CA ILE A 10 26.39 2.24 -2.41
C ILE A 10 25.48 2.36 -3.63
N GLN A 11 25.92 1.99 -4.83
CA GLN A 11 25.11 1.98 -6.04
C GLN A 11 23.92 1.03 -5.91
N SER A 12 24.11 -0.13 -5.30
CA SER A 12 23.03 -1.10 -5.06
C SER A 12 22.00 -0.57 -4.06
N ALA A 13 22.45 0.06 -2.98
CA ALA A 13 21.53 0.70 -2.03
C ALA A 13 20.75 1.85 -2.69
N ARG A 14 21.40 2.68 -3.50
CA ARG A 14 20.73 3.74 -4.27
C ARG A 14 19.69 3.17 -5.24
N PHE A 15 20.00 2.04 -5.88
CA PHE A 15 19.03 1.36 -6.74
C PHE A 15 17.75 0.99 -5.99
N GLU A 16 17.88 0.42 -4.79
CA GLU A 16 16.72 0.10 -3.95
C GLU A 16 15.96 1.37 -3.50
N LEU A 17 16.66 2.47 -3.21
CA LEU A 17 16.01 3.75 -2.86
C LEU A 17 15.15 4.29 -4.01
N TYR A 18 15.64 4.22 -5.24
CA TYR A 18 14.85 4.64 -6.42
C TYR A 18 13.68 3.72 -6.74
N ARG A 19 13.76 2.45 -6.33
CA ARG A 19 12.63 1.53 -6.35
C ARG A 19 11.65 1.75 -5.21
N GLU A 20 11.91 2.72 -4.32
CA GLU A 20 11.13 2.99 -3.11
C GLU A 20 11.20 1.85 -2.07
N ASN A 21 12.28 1.04 -2.12
CA ASN A 21 12.57 -0.02 -1.17
C ASN A 21 13.57 0.44 -0.10
N ILE A 22 13.10 1.28 0.81
CA ILE A 22 13.97 1.93 1.82
C ILE A 22 14.56 0.91 2.79
N TYR A 23 13.78 -0.08 3.24
CA TYR A 23 14.29 -1.15 4.10
C TYR A 23 15.32 -2.02 3.39
N GLY A 24 15.12 -2.36 2.12
CA GLY A 24 16.11 -3.11 1.35
C GLY A 24 17.41 -2.35 1.17
N ALA A 25 17.36 -1.04 0.93
CA ALA A 25 18.55 -0.20 0.87
C ALA A 25 19.30 -0.17 2.21
N LEU A 26 18.57 -0.06 3.33
CA LEU A 26 19.15 -0.06 4.67
C LEU A 26 19.81 -1.40 4.99
N GLU A 27 19.17 -2.52 4.67
CA GLU A 27 19.70 -3.87 4.87
C GLU A 27 21.02 -4.09 4.11
N ILE A 28 21.10 -3.64 2.85
CA ILE A 28 22.34 -3.70 2.05
C ILE A 28 23.48 -2.97 2.76
N ILE A 29 23.25 -1.74 3.23
CA ILE A 29 24.27 -0.91 3.86
C ILE A 29 24.68 -1.47 5.23
N GLU A 30 23.73 -1.91 6.06
CA GLU A 30 24.01 -2.48 7.38
C GLU A 30 24.77 -3.80 7.29
N THR A 31 24.43 -4.64 6.33
CA THR A 31 25.13 -5.92 6.07
C THR A 31 26.59 -5.64 5.63
N ALA A 32 26.77 -4.70 4.72
CA ALA A 32 28.11 -4.32 4.28
C ALA A 32 28.95 -3.69 5.43
N GLN A 33 28.34 -2.80 6.22
CA GLN A 33 28.98 -2.18 7.38
C GLN A 33 29.43 -3.21 8.43
N ALA A 34 28.64 -4.26 8.64
CA ALA A 34 29.01 -5.33 9.59
C ALA A 34 30.15 -6.19 9.09
N GLY A 35 30.26 -6.43 7.78
CA GLY A 35 31.30 -7.24 7.16
C GLY A 35 32.59 -6.46 6.84
N HIS A 36 32.47 -5.21 6.44
CA HIS A 36 33.59 -4.31 6.07
C HIS A 36 33.25 -2.86 6.39
N PRO A 37 33.61 -2.37 7.59
CA PRO A 37 33.28 -1.01 8.03
C PRO A 37 33.84 0.09 7.13
N ASP A 38 32.97 0.99 6.65
CA ASP A 38 33.35 2.19 5.89
C ASP A 38 32.48 3.38 6.39
N PRO A 39 33.07 4.57 6.61
CA PRO A 39 32.34 5.74 7.10
C PRO A 39 31.16 6.14 6.21
N ARG A 40 31.25 5.92 4.90
CA ARG A 40 30.18 6.22 3.92
C ARG A 40 28.94 5.38 4.16
N TYR A 41 29.09 4.13 4.61
CA TYR A 41 27.97 3.28 4.99
C TYR A 41 27.23 3.84 6.21
N ALA A 42 27.99 4.24 7.26
CA ALA A 42 27.39 4.81 8.46
C ALA A 42 26.63 6.12 8.17
N GLU A 43 27.19 6.99 7.33
CA GLU A 43 26.55 8.23 6.89
C GLU A 43 25.26 7.94 6.11
N LEU A 44 25.31 7.05 5.12
CA LEU A 44 24.14 6.70 4.30
C LEU A 44 23.06 6.01 5.14
N ALA A 45 23.42 5.07 6.03
CA ALA A 45 22.46 4.44 6.94
C ALA A 45 21.77 5.45 7.86
N THR A 46 22.53 6.41 8.42
CA THR A 46 21.95 7.47 9.26
C THR A 46 20.95 8.32 8.46
N ARG A 47 21.30 8.70 7.25
CA ARG A 47 20.41 9.46 6.35
C ARG A 47 19.15 8.66 6.00
N ILE A 48 19.28 7.37 5.65
CA ILE A 48 18.12 6.50 5.35
C ILE A 48 17.22 6.36 6.58
N ARG A 49 17.78 6.11 7.77
CA ARG A 49 16.99 6.00 9.00
C ARG A 49 16.18 7.27 9.30
N SER A 50 16.76 8.46 9.01
CA SER A 50 16.05 9.73 9.20
C SER A 50 14.78 9.84 8.37
N TRP A 51 14.68 9.14 7.25
CA TRP A 51 13.47 9.11 6.40
C TRP A 51 12.38 8.18 6.92
N LEU A 52 12.72 7.31 7.87
CA LEU A 52 11.80 6.36 8.51
C LEU A 52 11.27 6.82 9.86
N THR A 53 11.72 7.98 10.37
CA THR A 53 11.35 8.49 11.71
C THR A 53 9.84 8.70 11.88
N HIS A 54 9.09 8.90 10.79
CA HIS A 54 7.64 8.98 10.84
C HIS A 54 6.98 7.65 11.27
N LEU A 55 7.71 6.52 11.25
CA LEU A 55 7.24 5.22 11.73
C LEU A 55 7.49 4.99 13.22
N ASP A 56 8.20 5.91 13.91
CA ASP A 56 8.60 5.74 15.31
C ASP A 56 7.44 5.92 16.30
N SER A 57 6.41 6.66 15.91
CA SER A 57 5.20 6.82 16.71
C SER A 57 3.93 6.86 15.84
N ARG A 58 2.78 6.54 16.47
CA ARG A 58 1.47 6.62 15.78
C ARG A 58 1.15 8.04 15.35
N GLU A 59 1.46 9.03 16.20
CA GLU A 59 1.22 10.43 15.92
C GLU A 59 2.06 10.90 14.73
N ALA A 60 3.33 10.54 14.68
CA ALA A 60 4.21 10.87 13.55
C ALA A 60 3.74 10.19 12.26
N TYR A 61 3.31 8.93 12.31
CA TYR A 61 2.77 8.21 11.16
C TYR A 61 1.48 8.88 10.63
N VAL A 62 0.53 9.18 11.50
CA VAL A 62 -0.70 9.89 11.11
C VAL A 62 -0.38 11.25 10.53
N ALA A 63 0.54 12.01 11.15
CA ALA A 63 0.94 13.33 10.64
C ALA A 63 1.59 13.25 9.25
N ALA A 64 2.44 12.26 9.00
CA ALA A 64 3.04 12.02 7.68
C ALA A 64 1.98 11.69 6.63
N GLN A 65 1.04 10.81 6.93
CA GLN A 65 -0.07 10.47 6.04
C GLN A 65 -0.97 11.68 5.74
N GLU A 66 -1.30 12.49 6.77
CA GLU A 66 -2.07 13.74 6.58
C GLU A 66 -1.34 14.74 5.69
N GLU A 67 -0.01 14.90 5.87
CA GLU A 67 0.81 15.79 5.06
C GLU A 67 0.88 15.32 3.60
N GLN A 68 1.08 14.03 3.36
CA GLN A 68 1.07 13.43 2.03
C GLN A 68 -0.24 13.72 1.31
N TYR A 69 -1.37 13.45 1.96
CA TYR A 69 -2.69 13.72 1.38
C TYR A 69 -2.98 15.23 1.25
N ARG A 70 -2.45 16.07 2.16
CA ARG A 70 -2.56 17.52 2.06
C ARG A 70 -1.85 18.05 0.82
N ARG A 71 -0.63 17.58 0.55
CA ARG A 71 0.15 17.97 -0.65
C ARG A 71 -0.48 17.44 -1.93
N LEU A 72 -0.94 16.21 -1.93
CA LEU A 72 -1.67 15.64 -3.06
C LEU A 72 -2.94 16.45 -3.37
N ARG A 73 -3.69 16.86 -2.33
CA ARG A 73 -4.85 17.74 -2.46
C ARG A 73 -4.49 19.13 -2.95
N TRP A 74 -3.35 19.68 -2.55
CA TRP A 74 -2.91 21.01 -2.97
C TRP A 74 -2.47 21.03 -4.44
N ARG A 75 -1.73 20.01 -4.90
CA ARG A 75 -1.40 19.82 -6.33
C ARG A 75 -2.66 19.67 -7.20
N MET A 76 -3.75 19.17 -6.63
CA MET A 76 -5.07 19.12 -7.28
C MET A 76 -5.95 20.34 -6.99
N GLY A 77 -5.43 21.37 -6.31
CA GLY A 77 -6.18 22.38 -5.56
C GLY A 77 -7.16 23.25 -6.35
N LEU A 78 -6.86 23.65 -7.58
CA LEU A 78 -7.84 24.34 -8.43
C LEU A 78 -8.96 23.41 -8.94
N LYS A 79 -8.63 22.14 -9.21
CA LYS A 79 -9.63 21.10 -9.51
C LYS A 79 -10.47 20.70 -8.29
N LEU A 80 -10.05 21.04 -7.07
CA LEU A 80 -10.74 20.71 -5.81
C LEU A 80 -11.81 21.73 -5.42
N LEU A 81 -11.68 22.99 -5.77
CA LEU A 81 -12.78 23.96 -5.59
C LEU A 81 -13.96 23.57 -6.49
N GLU A 82 -13.70 23.25 -7.73
CA GLU A 82 -14.66 22.63 -8.65
C GLU A 82 -15.19 21.29 -8.14
N LYS A 83 -14.35 20.53 -7.48
CA LYS A 83 -14.63 19.24 -6.86
C LYS A 83 -15.51 19.38 -5.61
N ARG A 84 -15.33 20.40 -4.74
CA ARG A 84 -16.22 20.72 -3.61
C ARG A 84 -17.62 21.17 -4.03
N ILE A 85 -17.69 21.99 -5.06
CA ILE A 85 -18.99 22.47 -5.62
C ILE A 85 -19.75 21.30 -6.26
N ARG A 86 -19.07 20.39 -6.96
CA ARG A 86 -19.67 19.16 -7.50
C ARG A 86 -20.04 18.11 -6.41
N MET A 87 -19.39 18.14 -5.22
CA MET A 87 -19.78 17.31 -4.05
C MET A 87 -21.21 17.63 -3.58
N LEU A 88 -21.64 18.87 -3.65
CA LEU A 88 -22.99 19.29 -3.25
C LEU A 88 -24.11 18.68 -4.12
N ILE A 89 -23.81 18.04 -5.24
CA ILE A 89 -24.80 17.65 -6.25
C ILE A 89 -24.96 16.12 -6.42
N GLY A 90 -24.41 15.27 -5.52
CA GLY A 90 -24.62 13.79 -5.60
C GLY A 90 -23.97 13.06 -6.80
N ARG A 91 -23.53 13.80 -7.83
CA ARG A 91 -22.90 13.25 -9.05
C ARG A 91 -21.49 12.67 -8.81
N LYS A 92 -20.88 12.95 -7.65
CA LYS A 92 -19.47 12.64 -7.42
C LYS A 92 -19.23 11.25 -6.91
N THR A 93 -20.05 10.75 -5.99
CA THR A 93 -19.97 9.38 -5.51
C THR A 93 -20.14 8.41 -6.68
N ARG A 94 -21.12 8.67 -7.57
CA ARG A 94 -21.32 7.86 -8.76
C ARG A 94 -20.11 7.82 -9.69
N LYS A 95 -19.49 8.99 -9.95
CA LYS A 95 -18.27 9.04 -10.79
C LYS A 95 -17.07 8.34 -10.14
N LEU A 96 -16.95 8.39 -8.81
CA LEU A 96 -15.91 7.68 -8.07
C LEU A 96 -16.12 6.16 -8.17
N VAL A 97 -17.35 5.71 -7.94
CA VAL A 97 -17.75 4.30 -8.08
C VAL A 97 -17.52 3.80 -9.51
N ASP A 98 -18.02 4.53 -10.52
CA ASP A 98 -17.87 4.15 -11.94
C ASP A 98 -16.40 4.09 -12.37
N ARG A 99 -15.54 4.99 -11.84
CA ARG A 99 -14.10 4.96 -12.11
C ARG A 99 -13.46 3.75 -11.48
N ARG A 100 -13.74 3.50 -10.19
CA ARG A 100 -13.15 2.36 -9.45
C ARG A 100 -13.58 1.03 -10.03
N ALA A 101 -14.82 0.89 -10.47
CA ALA A 101 -15.31 -0.31 -11.11
C ALA A 101 -14.57 -0.67 -12.42
N ARG A 102 -13.83 0.27 -13.01
CA ARG A 102 -13.01 0.04 -14.22
C ARG A 102 -11.54 -0.23 -13.91
N ASP A 103 -11.10 -0.02 -12.67
CA ASP A 103 -9.72 -0.28 -12.28
C ASP A 103 -9.45 -1.79 -12.35
N PRO A 104 -8.37 -2.23 -13.00
CA PRO A 104 -8.08 -3.66 -13.15
C PRO A 104 -7.93 -4.39 -11.80
N GLU A 105 -7.35 -3.74 -10.79
CA GLU A 105 -7.22 -4.28 -9.44
C GLU A 105 -8.61 -4.51 -8.80
N PHE A 106 -9.56 -3.61 -9.04
CA PHE A 106 -10.94 -3.78 -8.57
C PHE A 106 -11.61 -4.97 -9.26
N GLN A 107 -11.35 -5.19 -10.55
CA GLN A 107 -11.88 -6.35 -11.27
C GLN A 107 -11.34 -7.68 -10.72
N GLU A 108 -10.07 -7.70 -10.27
CA GLU A 108 -9.52 -8.87 -9.57
C GLU A 108 -10.21 -9.09 -8.21
N LEU A 109 -10.53 -8.02 -7.48
CA LEU A 109 -11.30 -8.10 -6.23
C LEU A 109 -12.73 -8.63 -6.50
N GLU A 110 -13.39 -8.20 -7.56
CA GLU A 110 -14.70 -8.71 -7.97
C GLU A 110 -14.66 -10.24 -8.21
N ARG A 111 -13.59 -10.74 -8.84
CA ARG A 111 -13.42 -12.20 -9.02
C ARG A 111 -13.28 -12.95 -7.68
N GLU A 112 -12.64 -12.32 -6.69
CA GLU A 112 -12.58 -12.90 -5.34
C GLU A 112 -13.95 -12.85 -4.64
N VAL A 113 -14.73 -11.79 -4.82
CA VAL A 113 -16.13 -11.70 -4.33
C VAL A 113 -16.98 -12.80 -4.94
N ASP A 114 -16.91 -13.01 -6.25
CA ASP A 114 -17.64 -14.08 -6.94
C ASP A 114 -17.25 -15.48 -6.44
N ARG A 115 -15.97 -15.67 -6.14
CA ARG A 115 -15.42 -16.94 -5.62
C ARG A 115 -15.87 -17.24 -4.20
N VAL A 116 -15.78 -16.22 -3.32
CA VAL A 116 -16.04 -16.34 -1.87
C VAL A 116 -17.53 -16.22 -1.55
N ARG A 117 -18.25 -15.42 -2.32
CA ARG A 117 -19.64 -14.98 -2.05
C ARG A 117 -19.77 -14.47 -0.60
N PRO A 118 -18.94 -13.48 -0.22
CA PRO A 118 -18.88 -13.02 1.15
C PRO A 118 -20.19 -12.34 1.56
N ARG A 119 -20.46 -12.28 2.87
CA ARG A 119 -21.50 -11.43 3.45
C ARG A 119 -20.90 -10.21 4.11
N ARG A 120 -19.70 -10.35 4.68
CA ARG A 120 -19.00 -9.28 5.39
C ARG A 120 -17.58 -9.12 4.83
N VAL A 121 -17.28 -7.90 4.44
CA VAL A 121 -16.01 -7.54 3.80
C VAL A 121 -15.36 -6.39 4.59
N LEU A 122 -14.05 -6.45 4.79
CA LEU A 122 -13.25 -5.37 5.37
C LEU A 122 -12.31 -4.80 4.31
N ASP A 123 -12.28 -3.47 4.21
CA ASP A 123 -11.29 -2.67 3.48
C ASP A 123 -10.26 -2.14 4.49
N ALA A 124 -9.10 -2.78 4.57
CA ALA A 124 -8.02 -2.39 5.47
C ALA A 124 -7.10 -1.38 4.78
N GLY A 125 -7.31 -0.09 5.06
CA GLY A 125 -6.67 1.04 4.39
C GLY A 125 -7.56 1.65 3.30
N SER A 126 -8.78 2.05 3.69
CA SER A 126 -9.84 2.41 2.73
C SER A 126 -9.66 3.77 2.02
N GLY A 127 -8.71 4.60 2.46
CA GLY A 127 -8.52 5.94 1.91
C GLY A 127 -9.80 6.78 1.94
N GLU A 128 -10.14 7.43 0.85
CA GLU A 128 -11.40 8.17 0.68
C GLU A 128 -12.63 7.25 0.43
N GLY A 129 -12.49 5.92 0.59
CA GLY A 129 -13.58 4.95 0.52
C GLY A 129 -14.01 4.53 -0.89
N GLY A 130 -13.21 4.85 -1.92
CA GLY A 130 -13.62 4.65 -3.31
C GLY A 130 -13.90 3.19 -3.69
N VAL A 131 -13.04 2.26 -3.23
CA VAL A 131 -13.17 0.81 -3.50
C VAL A 131 -14.34 0.23 -2.71
N ALA A 132 -14.42 0.54 -1.40
CA ALA A 132 -15.51 0.06 -0.53
C ALA A 132 -16.89 0.52 -1.04
N MET A 133 -17.01 1.79 -1.46
CA MET A 133 -18.28 2.31 -2.03
C MET A 133 -18.61 1.66 -3.37
N ALA A 134 -17.61 1.39 -4.23
CA ALA A 134 -17.83 0.69 -5.49
C ALA A 134 -18.32 -0.73 -5.26
N LEU A 135 -17.71 -1.43 -4.30
CA LEU A 135 -18.10 -2.78 -3.92
C LEU A 135 -19.53 -2.82 -3.34
N GLY A 136 -19.84 -1.93 -2.38
CA GLY A 136 -21.17 -1.84 -1.78
C GLY A 136 -22.27 -1.44 -2.77
N ALA A 137 -21.95 -0.60 -3.77
CA ALA A 137 -22.89 -0.22 -4.81
C ALA A 137 -23.25 -1.38 -5.77
N ARG A 138 -22.25 -2.23 -6.07
CA ARG A 138 -22.41 -3.36 -7.00
C ARG A 138 -23.02 -4.60 -6.33
N HIS A 139 -22.79 -4.73 -5.03
CA HIS A 139 -23.24 -5.85 -4.22
C HIS A 139 -24.03 -5.36 -3.00
N PRO A 140 -25.30 -5.00 -3.16
CA PRO A 140 -26.12 -4.40 -2.09
C PRO A 140 -26.31 -5.33 -0.88
N ASP A 141 -26.17 -6.64 -1.06
CA ASP A 141 -26.28 -7.64 0.02
C ASP A 141 -24.99 -7.79 0.85
N LEU A 142 -23.87 -7.21 0.39
CA LEU A 142 -22.62 -7.19 1.14
C LEU A 142 -22.67 -6.12 2.21
N ARG A 143 -22.11 -6.43 3.38
CA ARG A 143 -21.74 -5.43 4.37
C ARG A 143 -20.25 -5.15 4.28
N VAL A 144 -19.89 -3.91 3.95
CA VAL A 144 -18.50 -3.47 3.77
C VAL A 144 -18.14 -2.51 4.89
N GLU A 145 -17.04 -2.79 5.61
CA GLU A 145 -16.46 -1.89 6.61
C GLU A 145 -15.10 -1.41 6.10
N GLY A 146 -14.82 -0.11 6.18
CA GLY A 146 -13.53 0.48 5.84
C GLY A 146 -12.81 1.00 7.07
N VAL A 147 -11.51 0.74 7.16
CA VAL A 147 -10.61 1.29 8.19
C VAL A 147 -9.57 2.16 7.49
N GLU A 148 -9.37 3.39 7.99
CA GLU A 148 -8.46 4.36 7.40
C GLU A 148 -7.71 5.12 8.48
N VAL A 149 -6.37 5.16 8.37
CA VAL A 149 -5.50 5.80 9.35
C VAL A 149 -5.63 7.33 9.37
N SER A 150 -5.78 7.95 8.20
CA SER A 150 -5.95 9.40 8.07
C SER A 150 -7.34 9.84 8.56
N PRO A 151 -7.44 10.64 9.63
CA PRO A 151 -8.72 11.17 10.10
C PRO A 151 -9.43 12.00 9.03
N THR A 152 -8.69 12.71 8.20
CA THR A 152 -9.26 13.49 7.09
C THR A 152 -9.86 12.60 6.01
N ASN A 153 -9.16 11.54 5.58
CA ASN A 153 -9.70 10.62 4.58
C ASN A 153 -10.90 9.83 5.12
N ALA A 154 -10.82 9.34 6.35
CA ALA A 154 -11.94 8.67 7.00
C ALA A 154 -13.18 9.58 7.09
N LYS A 155 -12.99 10.89 7.37
CA LYS A 155 -14.06 11.88 7.33
C LYS A 155 -14.62 12.07 5.93
N ILE A 156 -13.76 12.19 4.92
CA ILE A 156 -14.15 12.31 3.51
C ILE A 156 -14.94 11.07 3.08
N ALA A 157 -14.47 9.86 3.40
CA ALA A 157 -15.15 8.61 3.08
C ALA A 157 -16.58 8.59 3.66
N ARG A 158 -16.74 8.93 4.95
CA ARG A 158 -18.07 9.06 5.58
C ARG A 158 -18.95 10.09 4.89
N GLN A 159 -18.40 11.24 4.50
CA GLN A 159 -19.14 12.30 3.82
C GLN A 159 -19.55 11.95 2.39
N LEU A 160 -18.75 11.18 1.67
CA LEU A 160 -19.02 10.72 0.30
C LEU A 160 -19.96 9.52 0.27
N ASN A 161 -20.00 8.74 1.35
CA ASN A 161 -20.79 7.52 1.39
C ASN A 161 -22.30 7.80 1.29
N ARG A 162 -22.95 7.07 0.39
CA ARG A 162 -24.42 7.11 0.16
C ARG A 162 -25.04 5.71 0.24
N PHE A 163 -24.26 4.71 0.62
CA PHE A 163 -24.65 3.30 0.63
C PHE A 163 -24.85 2.85 2.08
N GLY A 164 -26.05 2.38 2.40
CA GLY A 164 -26.40 1.95 3.77
C GLY A 164 -25.67 0.67 4.22
N ASN A 165 -25.10 -0.07 3.28
CA ASN A 165 -24.34 -1.28 3.51
C ASN A 165 -22.83 -1.06 3.62
N VAL A 166 -22.35 0.20 3.58
CA VAL A 166 -20.92 0.56 3.69
C VAL A 166 -20.71 1.45 4.91
N GLY A 167 -19.76 1.10 5.77
CA GLY A 167 -19.34 1.89 6.93
C GLY A 167 -17.86 2.29 6.85
N PHE A 168 -17.46 3.36 7.57
CA PHE A 168 -16.05 3.79 7.65
C PHE A 168 -15.69 4.23 9.07
N ARG A 169 -14.52 3.80 9.53
CA ARG A 169 -13.92 4.26 10.78
C ARG A 169 -12.47 4.69 10.59
N GLN A 170 -12.01 5.54 11.49
CA GLN A 170 -10.58 5.82 11.63
C GLN A 170 -9.92 4.69 12.43
N GLY A 171 -8.73 4.27 12.00
CA GLY A 171 -7.93 3.24 12.66
C GLY A 171 -6.79 2.77 11.79
N PHE A 172 -5.96 1.90 12.32
CA PHE A 172 -4.79 1.33 11.66
C PHE A 172 -5.11 -0.05 11.09
N ALA A 173 -4.58 -0.35 9.90
CA ALA A 173 -4.72 -1.68 9.29
C ALA A 173 -4.04 -2.76 10.15
N GLU A 174 -2.95 -2.43 10.82
CA GLU A 174 -2.21 -3.27 11.75
C GLU A 174 -3.00 -3.65 13.01
N GLU A 175 -4.09 -2.93 13.29
CA GLU A 175 -4.86 -3.05 14.53
C GLU A 175 -6.30 -3.47 14.30
N VAL A 176 -6.65 -3.96 13.13
CA VAL A 176 -8.05 -4.32 12.83
C VAL A 176 -8.60 -5.38 13.80
N HIS A 177 -7.74 -6.22 14.37
CA HIS A 177 -8.09 -7.19 15.40
C HIS A 177 -8.56 -6.54 16.73
N LEU A 178 -8.22 -5.28 16.98
CA LEU A 178 -8.71 -4.51 18.14
C LEU A 178 -10.08 -3.87 17.88
N TYR A 179 -10.45 -3.71 16.62
CA TYR A 179 -11.69 -3.02 16.23
C TYR A 179 -12.83 -3.98 15.90
N PHE A 180 -12.51 -5.22 15.57
CA PHE A 180 -13.48 -6.23 15.17
C PHE A 180 -13.22 -7.57 15.85
N PRO A 181 -14.27 -8.31 16.24
CA PRO A 181 -14.12 -9.65 16.78
C PRO A 181 -13.39 -10.60 15.82
N ALA A 182 -12.69 -11.58 16.35
CA ALA A 182 -12.08 -12.64 15.57
C ALA A 182 -13.11 -13.35 14.68
N GLY A 183 -12.73 -13.68 13.45
CA GLY A 183 -13.62 -14.38 12.51
C GLY A 183 -14.81 -13.56 12.01
N SER A 184 -14.76 -12.23 12.09
CA SER A 184 -15.87 -11.34 11.70
C SER A 184 -16.11 -11.23 10.21
N PHE A 185 -15.09 -11.50 9.38
CA PHE A 185 -15.13 -11.22 7.95
C PHE A 185 -14.91 -12.48 7.11
N ASP A 186 -15.61 -12.54 5.98
CA ASP A 186 -15.46 -13.58 4.96
C ASP A 186 -14.31 -13.25 4.00
N LEU A 187 -14.13 -11.96 3.72
CA LEU A 187 -13.10 -11.40 2.85
C LEU A 187 -12.54 -10.13 3.49
N VAL A 188 -11.21 -10.03 3.54
CA VAL A 188 -10.51 -8.78 3.81
C VAL A 188 -9.72 -8.41 2.57
N TYR A 189 -9.73 -7.14 2.19
CA TYR A 189 -8.82 -6.65 1.16
C TYR A 189 -8.06 -5.41 1.65
N SER A 190 -6.88 -5.18 1.03
CA SER A 190 -6.00 -4.07 1.37
C SER A 190 -5.25 -3.61 0.12
N PHE A 191 -5.54 -2.40 -0.37
CA PHE A 191 -5.00 -1.89 -1.62
C PHE A 191 -4.03 -0.75 -1.38
N ALA A 192 -2.76 -0.95 -1.75
CA ALA A 192 -1.68 0.00 -1.58
C ALA A 192 -1.53 0.45 -0.11
N VAL A 193 -1.30 -0.51 0.78
CA VAL A 193 -1.13 -0.30 2.23
C VAL A 193 0.10 -1.02 2.76
N LEU A 194 0.35 -2.28 2.36
CA LEU A 194 1.42 -3.09 2.93
C LEU A 194 2.82 -2.53 2.67
N GLU A 195 2.99 -1.74 1.64
CA GLU A 195 4.23 -0.99 1.34
C GLU A 195 4.51 0.15 2.34
N HIS A 196 3.50 0.61 3.06
CA HIS A 196 3.60 1.71 4.02
C HIS A 196 3.74 1.25 5.47
N VAL A 197 3.31 0.03 5.80
CA VAL A 197 3.32 -0.46 7.19
C VAL A 197 4.72 -0.79 7.67
N ARG A 198 4.96 -0.60 8.97
CA ARG A 198 6.26 -0.93 9.59
C ARG A 198 6.52 -2.44 9.59
N ASP A 199 5.56 -3.23 10.05
CA ASP A 199 5.63 -4.69 10.15
C ASP A 199 4.51 -5.35 9.36
N VAL A 200 4.86 -5.91 8.20
CA VAL A 200 3.93 -6.63 7.34
C VAL A 200 3.40 -7.90 8.00
N ALA A 201 4.26 -8.61 8.75
CA ALA A 201 3.86 -9.86 9.38
C ALA A 201 2.85 -9.61 10.51
N GLU A 202 3.02 -8.54 11.29
CA GLU A 202 2.06 -8.13 12.31
C GLU A 202 0.74 -7.69 11.67
N THR A 203 0.79 -6.89 10.61
CA THR A 203 -0.39 -6.45 9.86
C THR A 203 -1.18 -7.63 9.31
N VAL A 204 -0.49 -8.59 8.70
CA VAL A 204 -1.11 -9.81 8.17
C VAL A 204 -1.73 -10.65 9.29
N ARG A 205 -1.05 -10.83 10.44
CA ARG A 205 -1.62 -11.53 11.61
C ARG A 205 -2.89 -10.86 12.13
N SER A 206 -2.90 -9.51 12.21
CA SER A 206 -4.08 -8.73 12.60
C SER A 206 -5.25 -8.99 11.65
N ILE A 207 -5.00 -8.93 10.34
CA ILE A 207 -5.99 -9.18 9.30
C ILE A 207 -6.50 -10.63 9.37
N GLU A 208 -5.61 -11.59 9.49
CA GLU A 208 -5.98 -13.01 9.59
C GLU A 208 -6.80 -13.30 10.86
N THR A 209 -6.58 -12.56 11.95
CA THR A 209 -7.38 -12.70 13.17
C THR A 209 -8.85 -12.39 12.93
N VAL A 210 -9.16 -11.34 12.19
CA VAL A 210 -10.54 -10.95 11.92
C VAL A 210 -11.21 -11.73 10.78
N LEU A 211 -10.43 -12.47 9.99
CA LEU A 211 -10.95 -13.41 9.00
C LEU A 211 -11.48 -14.69 9.69
N ARG A 212 -12.65 -15.17 9.25
CA ARG A 212 -13.14 -16.49 9.66
C ARG A 212 -12.25 -17.62 9.10
N PRO A 213 -12.26 -18.81 9.68
CA PRO A 213 -11.63 -19.99 9.06
C PRO A 213 -12.11 -20.17 7.60
N GLY A 214 -11.17 -20.34 6.67
CA GLY A 214 -11.44 -20.40 5.23
C GLY A 214 -11.87 -19.08 4.58
N GLY A 215 -11.90 -17.97 5.33
CA GLY A 215 -12.03 -16.62 4.77
C GLY A 215 -10.79 -16.23 3.96
N ARG A 216 -10.90 -15.20 3.12
CA ARG A 216 -9.82 -14.83 2.21
C ARG A 216 -9.24 -13.45 2.51
N PHE A 217 -7.92 -13.34 2.35
CA PHE A 217 -7.24 -12.06 2.26
C PHE A 217 -6.82 -11.79 0.81
N ALA A 218 -7.13 -10.60 0.31
CA ALA A 218 -6.70 -10.09 -0.98
C ALA A 218 -5.98 -8.76 -0.79
N PHE A 219 -4.85 -8.54 -1.46
CA PHE A 219 -4.15 -7.27 -1.37
C PHE A 219 -3.49 -6.87 -2.69
N VAL A 220 -3.26 -5.58 -2.82
CA VAL A 220 -2.52 -4.99 -3.95
C VAL A 220 -1.31 -4.26 -3.40
N VAL A 221 -0.16 -4.52 -4.01
CA VAL A 221 1.08 -3.78 -3.75
C VAL A 221 1.69 -3.31 -5.08
N PRO A 222 2.42 -2.18 -5.09
CA PRO A 222 3.06 -1.67 -6.29
C PRO A 222 4.09 -2.67 -6.86
N MET A 223 4.20 -2.69 -8.18
CA MET A 223 5.23 -3.40 -8.93
C MET A 223 6.07 -2.37 -9.68
N HIS A 224 7.34 -2.25 -9.29
CA HIS A 224 8.29 -1.32 -9.90
C HIS A 224 9.54 -2.09 -10.31
N GLU A 225 9.57 -2.60 -11.55
CA GLU A 225 10.74 -3.26 -12.10
C GLU A 225 11.55 -2.28 -12.95
N LEU A 226 12.76 -1.97 -12.47
CA LEU A 226 13.71 -1.04 -13.08
C LEU A 226 14.99 -1.75 -13.43
N ARG A 227 15.67 -1.27 -14.48
CA ARG A 227 17.05 -1.63 -14.81
C ARG A 227 17.91 -0.38 -14.77
N ALA A 228 19.00 -0.42 -14.01
CA ALA A 228 20.01 0.64 -14.06
C ALA A 228 20.84 0.50 -15.35
N ILE A 229 20.97 1.59 -16.09
CA ILE A 229 21.72 1.69 -17.34
C ILE A 229 22.89 2.68 -17.23
N GLY A 230 23.15 3.22 -16.03
CA GLY A 230 24.24 4.14 -15.75
C GLY A 230 24.42 4.37 -14.24
N PRO A 231 25.38 5.20 -13.84
CA PRO A 231 25.60 5.56 -12.44
C PRO A 231 24.35 6.16 -11.81
N ILE A 232 23.99 5.68 -10.62
CA ILE A 232 22.78 6.09 -9.92
C ILE A 232 23.11 7.28 -9.01
N PRO A 233 22.46 8.45 -9.20
CA PRO A 233 22.70 9.64 -8.38
C PRO A 233 22.20 9.45 -6.94
N ASP A 234 22.55 10.41 -6.08
CA ASP A 234 22.01 10.46 -4.73
C ASP A 234 20.49 10.58 -4.73
N TYR A 235 19.86 9.81 -3.86
CA TYR A 235 18.42 9.83 -3.66
C TYR A 235 18.05 10.68 -2.45
N THR A 236 16.97 11.44 -2.59
CA THR A 236 16.32 12.14 -1.48
C THR A 236 14.81 12.05 -1.67
N PRO A 237 14.05 11.58 -0.67
CA PRO A 237 12.60 11.55 -0.76
C PRO A 237 12.02 12.95 -0.98
N ILE A 238 11.05 13.07 -1.88
CA ILE A 238 10.41 14.35 -2.27
C ILE A 238 9.81 15.07 -1.05
N HIS A 239 9.39 14.32 -0.03
CA HIS A 239 8.69 14.83 1.15
C HIS A 239 9.56 14.87 2.41
N GLY A 240 10.86 14.50 2.31
CA GLY A 240 11.77 14.39 3.44
C GLY A 240 11.55 13.14 4.31
N TYR A 241 10.59 12.28 3.95
CA TYR A 241 10.36 10.95 4.51
C TYR A 241 9.97 9.98 3.40
N ALA A 242 10.11 8.69 3.65
CA ALA A 242 9.76 7.65 2.69
C ALA A 242 8.24 7.46 2.61
N ASP A 243 7.65 7.64 1.43
CA ASP A 243 6.23 7.32 1.18
C ASP A 243 6.00 5.81 1.23
N HIS A 244 6.79 5.06 0.43
CA HIS A 244 6.87 3.62 0.52
C HIS A 244 8.12 3.22 1.31
N CYS A 245 7.97 2.28 2.22
CA CYS A 245 9.08 1.79 3.01
C CYS A 245 9.72 0.56 2.38
N ARG A 246 8.97 -0.12 1.48
CA ARG A 246 9.37 -1.33 0.78
C ARG A 246 8.68 -1.49 -0.55
N VAL A 247 9.29 -2.29 -1.41
CA VAL A 247 8.71 -2.81 -2.64
C VAL A 247 8.74 -4.34 -2.57
N PHE A 248 7.66 -4.96 -2.99
CA PHE A 248 7.56 -6.41 -3.05
C PHE A 248 7.95 -6.91 -4.44
N THR A 249 8.86 -7.86 -4.49
CA THR A 249 9.14 -8.62 -5.71
C THR A 249 8.19 -9.81 -5.84
N GLU A 250 7.96 -10.29 -7.05
CA GLU A 250 7.19 -11.52 -7.26
C GLU A 250 7.76 -12.71 -6.48
N LYS A 251 9.11 -12.81 -6.43
CA LYS A 251 9.81 -13.86 -5.68
C LYS A 251 9.47 -13.81 -4.19
N GLU A 252 9.57 -12.63 -3.58
CA GLU A 252 9.24 -12.46 -2.15
C GLU A 252 7.78 -12.76 -1.85
N LEU A 253 6.85 -12.28 -2.69
CA LEU A 253 5.43 -12.57 -2.54
C LEU A 253 5.15 -14.08 -2.63
N ARG A 254 5.79 -14.80 -3.58
CA ARG A 254 5.67 -16.26 -3.69
C ARG A 254 6.30 -16.99 -2.52
N GLN A 255 7.43 -16.52 -2.00
CA GLN A 255 8.09 -17.13 -0.83
C GLN A 255 7.26 -16.93 0.44
N THR A 256 6.73 -15.73 0.66
CA THR A 256 6.00 -15.36 1.89
C THR A 256 4.58 -15.90 1.91
N PHE A 257 3.86 -15.79 0.80
CA PHE A 257 2.43 -16.10 0.74
C PHE A 257 2.10 -17.36 -0.08
N GLY A 258 3.02 -17.84 -0.93
CA GLY A 258 2.84 -19.01 -1.77
C GLY A 258 2.48 -20.31 -1.01
N PRO A 259 2.99 -20.56 0.21
CA PRO A 259 2.58 -21.69 1.03
C PRO A 259 1.14 -21.65 1.55
N ARG A 260 0.47 -20.48 1.47
CA ARG A 260 -0.91 -20.30 1.93
C ARG A 260 -1.90 -21.01 1.00
N LYS A 261 -2.99 -21.50 1.59
CA LYS A 261 -4.03 -22.23 0.85
C LYS A 261 -4.66 -21.36 -0.25
N ASP A 262 -4.86 -21.94 -1.42
CA ASP A 262 -5.47 -21.27 -2.59
C ASP A 262 -4.77 -19.95 -2.97
N PHE A 263 -3.45 -19.92 -2.82
CA PHE A 263 -2.64 -18.75 -3.20
C PHE A 263 -2.79 -18.42 -4.68
N ARG A 264 -2.98 -17.13 -4.95
CA ARG A 264 -3.08 -16.58 -6.30
C ARG A 264 -2.28 -15.28 -6.35
N LEU A 265 -1.49 -15.10 -7.41
CA LEU A 265 -0.77 -13.88 -7.71
C LEU A 265 -1.01 -13.51 -9.17
N VAL A 266 -1.42 -12.27 -9.42
CA VAL A 266 -1.69 -11.70 -10.73
C VAL A 266 -0.90 -10.42 -10.89
N LYS A 267 -0.18 -10.27 -12.00
CA LYS A 267 0.39 -8.99 -12.42
C LYS A 267 -0.71 -8.17 -13.08
N VAL A 268 -0.91 -6.96 -12.56
CA VAL A 268 -1.85 -5.99 -13.13
C VAL A 268 -1.04 -4.88 -13.78
N PRO A 269 -0.97 -4.79 -15.11
CA PRO A 269 -0.20 -3.77 -15.79
C PRO A 269 -0.67 -2.35 -15.45
N GLY A 270 0.27 -1.43 -15.32
CA GLY A 270 0.01 -0.03 -15.01
C GLY A 270 1.04 0.90 -15.63
N ALA A 271 0.96 2.18 -15.31
CA ALA A 271 1.93 3.17 -15.71
C ALA A 271 2.66 3.74 -14.49
N TRP A 272 3.91 4.15 -14.67
CA TRP A 272 4.67 4.85 -13.63
C TRP A 272 3.93 6.13 -13.21
N LYS A 273 3.71 6.29 -11.91
CA LYS A 273 2.92 7.41 -11.37
C LYS A 273 3.71 8.39 -10.51
N HIS A 274 4.97 8.08 -10.19
CA HIS A 274 5.80 8.82 -9.25
C HIS A 274 6.96 9.53 -9.97
N GLY A 275 6.75 10.84 -10.26
CA GLY A 275 7.80 11.72 -10.80
C GLY A 275 8.33 11.32 -12.19
N GLU A 276 9.38 12.00 -12.62
CA GLU A 276 10.16 11.60 -13.79
C GLU A 276 11.22 10.58 -13.36
N LEU A 277 11.31 9.48 -14.10
CA LEU A 277 12.36 8.49 -13.86
C LEU A 277 13.71 9.08 -14.31
N PRO A 278 14.76 9.08 -13.47
CA PRO A 278 16.07 9.55 -13.89
C PRO A 278 16.60 8.79 -15.12
N ALA A 279 17.34 9.48 -15.97
CA ALA A 279 17.86 8.93 -17.24
C ALA A 279 18.79 7.71 -17.06
N CYS A 280 19.26 7.45 -15.85
CA CYS A 280 20.04 6.27 -15.50
C CYS A 280 19.22 4.99 -15.34
N PHE A 281 17.88 5.07 -15.48
CA PHE A 281 17.00 3.92 -15.38
C PHE A 281 16.24 3.66 -16.67
N GLU A 282 16.06 2.39 -16.96
CA GLU A 282 15.12 1.90 -17.95
C GLU A 282 13.98 1.16 -17.24
N PRO A 283 12.70 1.55 -17.47
CA PRO A 283 11.57 0.82 -16.93
C PRO A 283 11.42 -0.53 -17.63
N ILE A 284 11.31 -1.62 -16.86
CA ILE A 284 11.03 -2.95 -17.37
C ILE A 284 9.52 -3.20 -17.32
N GLU A 285 8.93 -3.07 -16.13
CA GLU A 285 7.51 -3.33 -15.92
C GLU A 285 6.99 -2.47 -14.76
N PHE A 286 5.83 -1.84 -14.97
CA PHE A 286 5.10 -1.11 -13.93
C PHE A 286 3.67 -1.59 -13.82
N GLY A 287 3.16 -1.56 -12.60
CA GLY A 287 1.80 -1.94 -12.29
C GLY A 287 1.62 -2.29 -10.84
N SER A 288 0.87 -3.36 -10.62
CA SER A 288 0.60 -3.88 -9.28
C SER A 288 0.64 -5.40 -9.28
N PHE A 289 1.01 -5.97 -8.14
CA PHE A 289 0.71 -7.36 -7.84
C PHE A 289 -0.62 -7.41 -7.09
N PHE A 290 -1.59 -8.15 -7.64
CA PHE A 290 -2.76 -8.58 -6.90
C PHE A 290 -2.48 -9.96 -6.32
N VAL A 291 -2.58 -10.09 -5.02
CA VAL A 291 -2.36 -11.35 -4.30
C VAL A 291 -3.59 -11.71 -3.51
N SER A 292 -3.97 -12.99 -3.53
CA SER A 292 -5.02 -13.49 -2.65
C SER A 292 -4.74 -14.92 -2.17
N TYR A 293 -5.24 -15.24 -0.98
CA TYR A 293 -5.14 -16.58 -0.41
C TYR A 293 -6.25 -16.84 0.62
N ALA A 294 -6.53 -18.08 0.93
CA ALA A 294 -7.44 -18.45 2.00
C ALA A 294 -6.69 -18.58 3.33
N LYS A 295 -7.29 -18.08 4.42
CA LYS A 295 -6.84 -18.38 5.78
C LYS A 295 -7.04 -19.86 6.05
N ASP A 296 -6.02 -20.50 6.62
CA ASP A 296 -6.12 -21.90 7.02
C ASP A 296 -7.31 -22.11 7.95
N GLY A 297 -8.02 -23.22 7.73
CA GLY A 297 -9.02 -23.69 8.67
C GLY A 297 -8.31 -24.18 9.91
N GLY A 298 -8.55 -23.54 11.04
CA GLY A 298 -8.07 -24.03 12.34
C GLY A 298 -8.69 -25.36 12.69
#